data_77285222ecb19b114c54b6f53833b121
#
_entry.id   77285222ecb19b114c54b6f53833b121
#
_cell.length_a   1.000
_cell.length_b   1.000
_cell.length_c   1.000
_cell.angle_alpha   90.00
_cell.angle_beta   90.00
_cell.angle_gamma   90.00
#
_symmetry.space_group_name_H-M   'P 1'
#
loop_
_entity.id
_entity.type
_entity.pdbx_description
1 polymer ?
#
loop_
_entity_poly.entity_id
_entity_poly.type
_entity_poly.pdbx_seq_one_letter_code
_entity_poly.pdbx_strand_id
1 'polypeptide(L)'
;MIFPFLFSILFFLAGCGPEETENKPDHPPPAREMGCIDCHETALDDAHRDIACTNCHNGKAPALSADRAHAGLIRYPAHPAHMAQSCGPCHPRQVNTARHSLHFTLKNEINIVRRAFGASEELESLVVVPQQEEIVTIQDLADDMLRRRCLRCHLYSPGDRYAETTRGTGCAACHLQFAGGRAVSHAFTATPDDNQCLHCHYGNFVGADYHGRFEHDLHWDYRTPYPEDGESPRPYGVEYHQLAPDVHQRAGMSCIDCHGGAELMASGSGLRCESCHFWQPGQPLPGVNLEATDKALVLTTRLDGRKLPVPAARHPAHAVWTKKAACAVCHAGWAFTDKGTHLLRLDAEEFDPWGALYVQGSKEVESQIVTSLYGDESLPYIFMTDTITGELFSGLWLKGYELRRWEFPIVCADENEVLHICRPLLDLHLSYVNEEEEVIFDAMTPGNAPSQGLLPYAPHTIGKAGPFYKNRLRENTFLLRPPLNMPTNETSQQSP
;
A
#
# COMPACT_ATOMS: atom_id res chain seq x y z
N MET A 1 -24.32 39.48 -45.39
CA MET A 1 -25.31 40.26 -44.65
C MET A 1 -24.69 40.57 -43.30
N ILE A 2 -24.25 41.81 -43.15
CA ILE A 2 -23.53 42.33 -41.98
C ILE A 2 -24.54 43.16 -41.19
N PHE A 3 -24.77 42.81 -39.92
CA PHE A 3 -25.52 43.67 -39.01
C PHE A 3 -24.58 44.20 -37.92
N PRO A 4 -24.51 45.53 -37.75
CA PRO A 4 -23.78 46.11 -36.64
C PRO A 4 -24.69 46.33 -35.43
N PHE A 5 -24.26 45.92 -34.26
CA PHE A 5 -24.88 46.25 -32.96
C PHE A 5 -24.31 47.58 -32.47
N LEU A 6 -25.20 48.54 -32.35
CA LEU A 6 -24.92 49.82 -31.67
C LEU A 6 -24.96 49.61 -30.16
N PHE A 7 -23.88 50.01 -29.48
CA PHE A 7 -23.85 50.10 -28.02
C PHE A 7 -24.12 51.55 -27.63
N SER A 8 -25.28 51.78 -27.01
CA SER A 8 -25.65 53.05 -26.38
C SER A 8 -24.96 53.17 -25.03
N ILE A 9 -24.10 54.17 -24.89
CA ILE A 9 -23.51 54.59 -23.61
C ILE A 9 -24.43 55.57 -22.93
N LEU A 10 -25.05 55.19 -21.82
CA LEU A 10 -25.75 56.07 -20.92
C LEU A 10 -24.79 56.64 -19.87
N PHE A 11 -24.55 57.97 -19.94
CA PHE A 11 -23.86 58.71 -18.90
C PHE A 11 -24.83 58.95 -17.72
N PHE A 12 -24.57 58.38 -16.56
CA PHE A 12 -25.18 58.81 -15.31
C PHE A 12 -24.27 59.83 -14.62
N LEU A 13 -24.77 61.04 -14.50
CA LEU A 13 -24.20 62.06 -13.63
C LEU A 13 -24.61 61.72 -12.20
N ALA A 14 -23.68 61.25 -11.38
CA ALA A 14 -23.88 61.08 -9.95
C ALA A 14 -23.45 62.37 -9.24
N GLY A 15 -24.41 62.98 -8.50
CA GLY A 15 -24.17 64.14 -7.69
C GLY A 15 -23.30 63.86 -6.46
N CYS A 16 -22.46 64.84 -6.13
CA CYS A 16 -21.69 64.89 -4.89
C CYS A 16 -22.64 65.01 -3.66
N GLY A 17 -22.73 63.96 -2.88
CA GLY A 17 -23.22 64.01 -1.49
C GLY A 17 -22.02 64.19 -0.54
N PRO A 18 -22.24 64.74 0.68
CA PRO A 18 -21.15 64.98 1.63
C PRO A 18 -20.50 63.67 2.07
N GLU A 19 -19.17 63.64 2.05
CA GLU A 19 -18.37 62.57 2.65
C GLU A 19 -18.62 62.46 4.14
N GLU A 20 -19.31 61.40 4.57
CA GLU A 20 -19.23 60.97 5.94
C GLU A 20 -17.83 60.40 6.18
N THR A 21 -17.04 61.12 6.93
CA THR A 21 -15.74 60.64 7.43
C THR A 21 -15.96 59.51 8.39
N GLU A 22 -15.98 58.26 7.90
CA GLU A 22 -15.81 57.10 8.75
C GLU A 22 -14.48 57.22 9.51
N ASN A 23 -14.58 57.45 10.78
CA ASN A 23 -13.45 57.35 11.72
C ASN A 23 -12.98 55.90 11.78
N LYS A 24 -12.09 55.50 10.82
CA LYS A 24 -11.31 54.27 10.99
C LYS A 24 -10.42 54.46 12.22
N PRO A 25 -10.47 53.57 13.21
CA PRO A 25 -9.56 53.62 14.31
C PRO A 25 -8.13 53.47 13.80
N ASP A 26 -7.28 54.46 14.06
CA ASP A 26 -5.87 54.57 13.61
C ASP A 26 -4.93 53.51 14.18
N HIS A 27 -5.42 52.56 14.95
CA HIS A 27 -4.63 51.47 15.49
C HIS A 27 -5.27 50.11 15.15
N PRO A 28 -4.53 49.20 14.52
CA PRO A 28 -4.97 47.82 14.42
C PRO A 28 -5.25 47.31 15.85
N PRO A 29 -6.29 46.51 16.04
CA PRO A 29 -6.58 45.95 17.36
C PRO A 29 -5.33 45.23 17.87
N PRO A 30 -5.05 45.27 19.19
CA PRO A 30 -3.89 44.62 19.76
C PRO A 30 -3.89 43.15 19.35
N ALA A 31 -2.72 42.67 18.88
CA ALA A 31 -2.57 41.29 18.47
C ALA A 31 -3.00 40.36 19.63
N ARG A 32 -4.04 39.59 19.40
CA ARG A 32 -4.55 38.62 20.36
C ARG A 32 -3.78 37.34 20.24
N GLU A 33 -3.38 36.75 21.36
CA GLU A 33 -2.87 35.38 21.37
C GLU A 33 -3.95 34.40 20.90
N MET A 34 -3.61 33.56 19.92
CA MET A 34 -4.49 32.58 19.30
C MET A 34 -4.04 31.17 19.66
N GLY A 35 -4.99 30.30 19.96
CA GLY A 35 -4.79 28.87 20.06
C GLY A 35 -4.77 28.20 18.68
N CYS A 36 -4.42 26.92 18.64
CA CYS A 36 -4.37 26.15 17.37
C CYS A 36 -5.73 26.15 16.64
N ILE A 37 -6.81 25.95 17.37
CA ILE A 37 -8.18 25.86 16.82
C ILE A 37 -8.73 27.22 16.33
N ASP A 38 -8.13 28.34 16.70
CA ASP A 38 -8.52 29.64 16.17
C ASP A 38 -8.14 29.82 14.69
N CYS A 39 -7.17 29.01 14.21
CA CYS A 39 -6.70 29.01 12.81
C CYS A 39 -6.98 27.68 12.08
N HIS A 40 -7.05 26.57 12.82
CA HIS A 40 -7.25 25.23 12.28
C HIS A 40 -8.62 24.68 12.69
N GLU A 41 -9.54 24.59 11.74
CA GLU A 41 -10.85 23.95 11.93
C GLU A 41 -10.65 22.41 11.96
N THR A 42 -10.42 21.87 13.16
CA THR A 42 -10.13 20.45 13.35
C THR A 42 -10.89 19.91 14.55
N ALA A 43 -11.59 18.80 14.35
CA ALA A 43 -12.26 18.06 15.41
C ALA A 43 -11.56 16.71 15.63
N LEU A 44 -11.27 16.40 16.89
CA LEU A 44 -10.76 15.11 17.33
C LEU A 44 -11.92 14.14 17.61
N ASP A 45 -11.61 12.85 17.62
CA ASP A 45 -12.53 11.82 18.11
C ASP A 45 -12.76 11.93 19.62
N ASP A 46 -13.77 11.22 20.13
CA ASP A 46 -14.19 11.29 21.52
C ASP A 46 -13.08 10.91 22.52
N ALA A 47 -12.18 9.99 22.15
CA ALA A 47 -11.10 9.54 23.02
C ALA A 47 -9.96 10.56 23.14
N HIS A 48 -9.77 11.42 22.14
CA HIS A 48 -8.70 12.42 22.08
C HIS A 48 -9.20 13.86 22.26
N ARG A 49 -10.50 14.07 22.39
CA ARG A 49 -11.17 15.37 22.43
C ARG A 49 -10.54 16.37 23.41
N ASP A 50 -10.16 15.89 24.59
CA ASP A 50 -9.62 16.72 25.67
C ASP A 50 -8.09 16.84 25.67
N ILE A 51 -7.43 16.29 24.63
CA ILE A 51 -5.98 16.34 24.48
C ILE A 51 -5.59 17.62 23.74
N ALA A 52 -4.69 18.43 24.33
CA ALA A 52 -4.18 19.61 23.65
C ALA A 52 -3.39 19.23 22.38
N CYS A 53 -3.57 19.99 21.30
CA CYS A 53 -2.87 19.77 20.03
C CYS A 53 -1.36 19.68 20.19
N THR A 54 -0.80 20.47 21.12
CA THR A 54 0.63 20.49 21.44
C THR A 54 1.15 19.21 22.07
N ASN A 55 0.30 18.36 22.63
CA ASN A 55 0.72 17.05 23.18
C ASN A 55 1.16 16.09 22.06
N CYS A 56 0.56 16.20 20.89
CA CYS A 56 0.94 15.40 19.73
C CYS A 56 1.90 16.17 18.82
N HIS A 57 1.55 17.43 18.49
CA HIS A 57 2.28 18.23 17.51
C HIS A 57 3.43 19.06 18.06
N ASN A 58 3.66 19.05 19.38
CA ASN A 58 4.62 20.00 19.99
C ASN A 58 4.16 21.46 19.71
N GLY A 59 5.00 22.33 19.18
CA GLY A 59 4.59 23.70 18.88
C GLY A 59 4.41 24.57 20.12
N LYS A 60 3.98 25.81 19.92
CA LYS A 60 3.79 26.81 21.01
C LYS A 60 2.46 27.53 20.84
N ALA A 61 1.46 27.14 21.59
CA ALA A 61 0.17 27.80 21.61
C ALA A 61 -0.25 28.06 23.09
N PRO A 62 -0.88 29.20 23.41
CA PRO A 62 -1.26 30.27 22.47
C PRO A 62 -0.09 31.11 21.98
N ALA A 63 -0.22 31.75 20.81
CA ALA A 63 0.81 32.57 20.21
C ALA A 63 0.25 33.76 19.43
N LEU A 64 1.09 34.80 19.24
CA LEU A 64 0.69 36.03 18.52
C LEU A 64 0.83 35.93 16.99
N SER A 65 1.49 34.89 16.49
CA SER A 65 1.68 34.66 15.04
C SER A 65 1.85 33.19 14.73
N ALA A 66 1.59 32.79 13.47
CA ALA A 66 1.76 31.43 12.98
C ALA A 66 3.22 30.95 13.18
N ASP A 67 4.22 31.78 12.85
CA ASP A 67 5.64 31.41 13.00
C ASP A 67 6.00 31.07 14.45
N ARG A 68 5.45 31.81 15.41
CA ARG A 68 5.65 31.51 16.84
C ARG A 68 4.91 30.26 17.26
N ALA A 69 3.67 30.08 16.80
CA ALA A 69 2.86 28.90 17.09
C ALA A 69 3.52 27.62 16.56
N HIS A 70 4.11 27.68 15.37
CA HIS A 70 4.72 26.55 14.69
C HIS A 70 6.18 26.32 15.06
N ALA A 71 6.77 27.14 15.94
CA ALA A 71 8.14 26.93 16.39
C ALA A 71 8.29 25.59 17.13
N GLY A 72 9.04 24.65 16.52
CA GLY A 72 9.24 23.29 17.03
C GLY A 72 8.05 22.33 16.73
N LEU A 73 7.16 22.69 15.81
CA LEU A 73 6.03 21.86 15.42
C LEU A 73 6.47 20.55 14.79
N ILE A 74 5.92 19.45 15.27
CA ILE A 74 6.00 18.14 14.65
C ILE A 74 4.81 17.97 13.69
N ARG A 75 5.06 18.08 12.39
CA ARG A 75 4.01 18.01 11.38
C ARG A 75 3.31 16.65 11.34
N TYR A 76 4.07 15.56 11.50
CA TYR A 76 3.60 14.19 11.45
C TYR A 76 3.90 13.45 12.77
N PRO A 77 3.14 13.68 13.84
CA PRO A 77 3.42 13.12 15.17
C PRO A 77 3.28 11.60 15.23
N ALA A 78 2.45 11.01 14.35
CA ALA A 78 2.29 9.56 14.25
C ALA A 78 3.42 8.85 13.49
N HIS A 79 4.31 9.61 12.82
CA HIS A 79 5.46 9.06 12.10
C HIS A 79 6.34 8.21 13.03
N PRO A 80 6.93 7.10 12.56
CA PRO A 80 7.72 6.21 13.41
C PRO A 80 8.84 6.90 14.21
N ALA A 81 9.43 7.97 13.69
CA ALA A 81 10.42 8.78 14.40
C ALA A 81 9.86 9.57 15.61
N HIS A 82 8.55 9.85 15.62
CA HIS A 82 7.91 10.70 16.62
C HIS A 82 6.86 9.97 17.47
N MET A 83 6.35 8.82 17.02
CA MET A 83 5.26 8.11 17.69
C MET A 83 5.54 7.75 19.15
N ALA A 84 6.81 7.52 19.51
CA ALA A 84 7.17 7.21 20.88
C ALA A 84 6.95 8.41 21.81
N GLN A 85 7.19 9.64 21.32
CA GLN A 85 6.97 10.88 22.05
C GLN A 85 5.49 11.28 22.05
N SER A 86 4.81 11.16 20.92
CA SER A 86 3.46 11.68 20.74
C SER A 86 2.38 10.67 21.20
N CYS A 87 2.48 9.42 20.80
CA CYS A 87 1.50 8.37 21.12
C CYS A 87 1.91 7.56 22.36
N GLY A 88 3.23 7.37 22.55
CA GLY A 88 3.80 6.50 23.60
C GLY A 88 3.37 6.81 25.03
N PRO A 89 3.17 8.08 25.45
CA PRO A 89 2.72 8.40 26.81
C PRO A 89 1.39 7.74 27.19
N CYS A 90 0.46 7.59 26.25
CA CYS A 90 -0.85 6.98 26.47
C CYS A 90 -0.94 5.56 25.89
N HIS A 91 -0.15 5.23 24.85
CA HIS A 91 -0.19 3.96 24.13
C HIS A 91 1.18 3.21 24.18
N PRO A 92 1.84 3.06 25.34
CA PRO A 92 3.20 2.52 25.41
C PRO A 92 3.30 1.08 24.91
N ARG A 93 2.30 0.26 25.18
CA ARG A 93 2.27 -1.15 24.74
C ARG A 93 2.17 -1.23 23.22
N GLN A 94 1.23 -0.48 22.63
CA GLN A 94 1.00 -0.48 21.18
C GLN A 94 2.23 0.01 20.43
N VAL A 95 2.82 1.13 20.85
CA VAL A 95 4.04 1.67 20.25
C VAL A 95 5.21 0.69 20.36
N ASN A 96 5.40 0.07 21.53
CA ASN A 96 6.49 -0.87 21.72
C ASN A 96 6.32 -2.13 20.86
N THR A 97 5.09 -2.64 20.71
CA THR A 97 4.81 -3.84 19.92
C THR A 97 4.92 -3.54 18.43
N ALA A 98 4.30 -2.45 17.98
CA ALA A 98 4.20 -2.08 16.57
C ALA A 98 5.57 -1.89 15.90
N ARG A 99 6.54 -1.27 16.59
CA ARG A 99 7.89 -1.02 16.05
C ARG A 99 8.62 -2.28 15.56
N HIS A 100 8.22 -3.47 16.05
CA HIS A 100 8.80 -4.75 15.70
C HIS A 100 7.93 -5.54 14.72
N SER A 101 6.76 -5.01 14.35
CA SER A 101 5.87 -5.66 13.39
C SER A 101 6.44 -5.59 11.96
N LEU A 102 5.97 -6.49 11.10
CA LEU A 102 6.37 -6.50 9.69
C LEU A 102 6.01 -5.21 8.97
N HIS A 103 4.89 -4.55 9.34
CA HIS A 103 4.50 -3.27 8.76
C HIS A 103 5.48 -2.14 9.04
N PHE A 104 6.21 -2.20 10.15
CA PHE A 104 7.21 -1.19 10.49
C PHE A 104 8.61 -1.58 10.01
N THR A 105 8.94 -2.86 9.97
CA THR A 105 10.30 -3.30 9.63
C THR A 105 10.49 -3.65 8.16
N LEU A 106 9.46 -4.23 7.52
CA LEU A 106 9.53 -4.87 6.20
C LEU A 106 10.70 -5.86 6.05
N LYS A 107 11.16 -6.42 7.18
CA LYS A 107 12.36 -7.27 7.25
C LYS A 107 12.36 -8.39 6.21
N ASN A 108 11.24 -9.07 6.03
CA ASN A 108 11.16 -10.21 5.13
C ASN A 108 11.30 -9.78 3.66
N GLU A 109 10.61 -8.69 3.28
CA GLU A 109 10.62 -8.14 1.92
C GLU A 109 12.03 -7.73 1.49
N ILE A 110 12.68 -6.88 2.31
CA ILE A 110 14.02 -6.38 1.98
C ILE A 110 15.04 -7.51 1.89
N ASN A 111 14.98 -8.48 2.80
CA ASN A 111 15.97 -9.56 2.83
C ASN A 111 15.74 -10.61 1.72
N ILE A 112 14.51 -10.84 1.27
CA ILE A 112 14.23 -11.65 0.09
C ILE A 112 14.90 -11.03 -1.14
N VAL A 113 14.68 -9.74 -1.38
CA VAL A 113 15.27 -9.03 -2.51
C VAL A 113 16.79 -9.00 -2.40
N ARG A 114 17.33 -8.55 -1.28
CA ARG A 114 18.78 -8.43 -1.09
C ARG A 114 19.51 -9.75 -1.27
N ARG A 115 19.04 -10.85 -0.68
CA ARG A 115 19.61 -12.18 -0.86
C ARG A 115 19.57 -12.64 -2.32
N ALA A 116 18.50 -12.34 -3.03
CA ALA A 116 18.35 -12.69 -4.44
C ALA A 116 19.41 -12.03 -5.33
N PHE A 117 19.88 -10.84 -4.95
CA PHE A 117 20.92 -10.10 -5.63
C PHE A 117 22.30 -10.17 -4.94
N GLY A 118 22.52 -11.18 -4.09
CA GLY A 118 23.84 -11.55 -3.59
C GLY A 118 24.22 -11.06 -2.20
N ALA A 119 23.33 -10.38 -1.48
CA ALA A 119 23.61 -9.99 -0.11
C ALA A 119 23.70 -11.21 0.83
N SER A 120 24.74 -11.24 1.64
CA SER A 120 24.94 -12.27 2.68
C SER A 120 24.43 -11.84 4.05
N GLU A 121 24.28 -10.54 4.27
CA GLU A 121 23.85 -9.95 5.54
C GLU A 121 22.33 -9.66 5.51
N GLU A 122 21.65 -10.05 6.59
CA GLU A 122 20.25 -9.72 6.81
C GLU A 122 20.12 -8.39 7.57
N LEU A 123 19.18 -7.58 7.13
CA LEU A 123 18.83 -6.31 7.76
C LEU A 123 17.58 -6.47 8.64
N GLU A 124 17.58 -5.80 9.79
CA GLU A 124 16.47 -5.87 10.75
C GLU A 124 15.29 -4.95 10.39
N SER A 125 15.51 -3.95 9.53
CA SER A 125 14.50 -2.95 9.19
C SER A 125 14.85 -2.25 7.88
N LEU A 126 13.83 -1.74 7.21
CA LEU A 126 13.95 -0.95 5.99
C LEU A 126 14.84 0.30 6.14
N VAL A 127 14.87 0.91 7.33
CA VAL A 127 15.61 2.16 7.56
C VAL A 127 17.13 1.98 7.52
N VAL A 128 17.62 0.75 7.59
CA VAL A 128 19.04 0.42 7.49
C VAL A 128 19.43 -0.16 6.14
N VAL A 129 18.54 -0.15 5.15
CA VAL A 129 18.90 -0.46 3.75
C VAL A 129 19.93 0.58 3.30
N PRO A 130 21.11 0.17 2.77
CA PRO A 130 22.15 1.11 2.37
C PRO A 130 21.64 2.12 1.32
N GLN A 131 22.02 3.37 1.50
CA GLN A 131 21.80 4.43 0.51
C GLN A 131 23.04 4.50 -0.38
N GLN A 132 22.82 4.47 -1.68
CA GLN A 132 23.90 4.42 -2.68
C GLN A 132 24.02 5.80 -3.37
N GLU A 133 25.22 6.36 -3.35
CA GLU A 133 25.55 7.54 -4.18
C GLU A 133 25.96 7.09 -5.59
N GLU A 134 26.70 5.97 -5.67
CA GLU A 134 27.12 5.36 -6.93
C GLU A 134 26.68 3.88 -6.98
N ILE A 135 26.29 3.41 -8.16
CA ILE A 135 25.91 2.02 -8.41
C ILE A 135 27.10 1.28 -9.04
N VAL A 136 27.78 0.50 -8.23
CA VAL A 136 28.96 -0.28 -8.66
C VAL A 136 28.64 -1.76 -8.77
N THR A 137 27.80 -2.27 -7.88
CA THR A 137 27.44 -3.69 -7.83
C THR A 137 25.95 -3.90 -8.07
N ILE A 138 25.56 -5.11 -8.43
CA ILE A 138 24.15 -5.47 -8.56
C ILE A 138 23.40 -5.37 -7.21
N GLN A 139 24.09 -5.54 -6.10
CA GLN A 139 23.50 -5.33 -4.77
C GLN A 139 23.23 -3.84 -4.52
N ASP A 140 24.12 -2.93 -4.93
CA ASP A 140 23.89 -1.48 -4.83
C ASP A 140 22.65 -1.09 -5.63
N LEU A 141 22.51 -1.64 -6.84
CA LEU A 141 21.35 -1.43 -7.71
C LEU A 141 20.05 -1.94 -7.03
N ALA A 142 20.12 -3.11 -6.40
CA ALA A 142 18.96 -3.67 -5.68
C ALA A 142 18.60 -2.86 -4.43
N ASP A 143 19.57 -2.37 -3.68
CA ASP A 143 19.35 -1.51 -2.51
C ASP A 143 18.76 -0.14 -2.92
N ASP A 144 19.26 0.45 -4.00
CA ASP A 144 18.71 1.68 -4.57
C ASP A 144 17.27 1.48 -5.09
N MET A 145 17.00 0.37 -5.79
CA MET A 145 15.65 0.00 -6.21
C MET A 145 14.70 -0.17 -5.03
N LEU A 146 15.14 -0.83 -3.96
CA LEU A 146 14.36 -0.95 -2.74
C LEU A 146 13.97 0.42 -2.20
N ARG A 147 14.92 1.32 -2.02
CA ARG A 147 14.70 2.62 -1.42
C ARG A 147 13.83 3.57 -2.25
N ARG A 148 13.97 3.55 -3.57
CA ARG A 148 13.32 4.54 -4.43
C ARG A 148 12.09 4.00 -5.15
N ARG A 149 12.04 2.70 -5.44
CA ARG A 149 10.97 2.13 -6.25
C ARG A 149 10.08 1.14 -5.51
N CYS A 150 10.66 0.24 -4.72
CA CYS A 150 9.92 -0.86 -4.10
C CYS A 150 9.28 -0.44 -2.76
N LEU A 151 10.06 0.18 -1.87
CA LEU A 151 9.64 0.45 -0.48
C LEU A 151 8.69 1.65 -0.32
N ARG A 152 7.97 2.08 -1.34
CA ARG A 152 6.99 3.16 -1.25
C ARG A 152 5.73 2.81 -0.43
N CYS A 153 5.52 1.54 -0.14
CA CYS A 153 4.38 1.05 0.64
C CYS A 153 4.71 0.83 2.12
N HIS A 154 5.65 1.58 2.70
CA HIS A 154 5.99 1.49 4.12
C HIS A 154 5.42 2.64 4.96
N LEU A 155 5.44 2.49 6.28
CA LEU A 155 4.80 3.44 7.21
C LEU A 155 5.58 4.74 7.45
N TYR A 156 6.80 4.88 6.95
CA TYR A 156 7.58 6.12 7.00
C TYR A 156 7.23 7.07 5.85
N SER A 157 6.62 6.56 4.77
CA SER A 157 6.25 7.35 3.60
C SER A 157 4.75 7.69 3.59
N PRO A 158 4.36 8.90 3.18
CA PRO A 158 2.96 9.26 2.95
C PRO A 158 2.36 8.62 1.68
N GLY A 159 3.12 7.77 0.98
CA GLY A 159 2.72 7.13 -0.28
C GLY A 159 2.96 7.98 -1.52
N ASP A 160 2.68 7.40 -2.67
CA ASP A 160 2.65 8.12 -3.94
C ASP A 160 1.52 9.16 -3.95
N ARG A 161 1.64 10.20 -4.78
CA ARG A 161 0.66 11.30 -4.87
C ARG A 161 -0.56 10.97 -5.75
N TYR A 162 -1.00 9.72 -5.76
CA TYR A 162 -2.30 9.35 -6.33
C TYR A 162 -3.40 9.51 -5.28
N ALA A 163 -4.64 9.60 -5.76
CA ALA A 163 -5.79 9.88 -4.91
C ALA A 163 -5.94 8.88 -3.76
N GLU A 164 -5.72 7.59 -4.02
CA GLU A 164 -5.97 6.53 -3.05
C GLU A 164 -4.69 5.88 -2.50
N THR A 165 -3.50 6.38 -2.85
CA THR A 165 -2.25 5.90 -2.24
C THR A 165 -1.70 6.86 -1.20
N THR A 166 -2.13 8.13 -1.23
CA THR A 166 -1.75 9.14 -0.23
C THR A 166 -2.40 8.82 1.10
N ARG A 167 -1.60 8.78 2.17
CA ARG A 167 -2.00 8.35 3.51
C ARG A 167 -1.24 9.05 4.62
N GLY A 168 -1.65 8.82 5.85
CA GLY A 168 -0.84 9.18 7.03
C GLY A 168 0.42 8.33 7.14
N THR A 169 1.33 8.72 8.02
CA THR A 169 2.54 7.96 8.34
C THR A 169 2.44 7.29 9.71
N GLY A 170 3.17 6.21 9.93
CA GLY A 170 3.15 5.45 11.17
C GLY A 170 1.75 4.99 11.55
N CYS A 171 1.35 5.23 12.79
CA CYS A 171 0.03 4.83 13.29
C CYS A 171 -1.13 5.46 12.48
N ALA A 172 -0.93 6.68 11.97
CA ALA A 172 -1.94 7.38 11.19
C ALA A 172 -2.18 6.75 9.80
N ALA A 173 -1.29 5.91 9.29
CA ALA A 173 -1.52 5.21 8.02
C ALA A 173 -2.73 4.27 8.06
N CYS A 174 -3.02 3.70 9.23
CA CYS A 174 -4.17 2.82 9.44
C CYS A 174 -5.30 3.51 10.23
N HIS A 175 -4.95 4.30 11.25
CA HIS A 175 -5.91 4.83 12.23
C HIS A 175 -6.45 6.21 11.92
N LEU A 176 -5.91 6.94 10.94
CA LEU A 176 -6.44 8.22 10.46
C LEU A 176 -6.96 8.05 9.03
N GLN A 177 -8.23 8.35 8.83
CA GLN A 177 -8.87 8.11 7.53
C GLN A 177 -8.39 9.10 6.47
N PHE A 178 -7.94 8.55 5.34
CA PHE A 178 -7.58 9.29 4.13
C PHE A 178 -8.47 8.85 2.98
N ALA A 179 -8.88 9.81 2.15
CA ALA A 179 -9.58 9.54 0.90
C ALA A 179 -9.35 10.69 -0.09
N GLY A 180 -9.25 10.38 -1.38
CA GLY A 180 -9.02 11.38 -2.41
C GLY A 180 -7.74 12.20 -2.20
N GLY A 181 -6.69 11.58 -1.70
CA GLY A 181 -5.37 12.20 -1.49
C GLY A 181 -5.24 13.11 -0.27
N ARG A 182 -6.20 13.09 0.67
CA ARG A 182 -6.17 13.94 1.88
C ARG A 182 -6.79 13.26 3.09
N ALA A 183 -6.44 13.73 4.28
CA ALA A 183 -7.13 13.32 5.49
C ALA A 183 -8.60 13.77 5.45
N VAL A 184 -9.52 12.84 5.71
CA VAL A 184 -10.96 13.11 5.74
C VAL A 184 -11.33 13.89 6.98
N SER A 185 -10.72 13.55 8.10
CA SER A 185 -10.90 14.21 9.39
C SER A 185 -9.62 14.05 10.22
N HIS A 186 -9.60 14.64 11.41
CA HIS A 186 -8.52 14.43 12.39
C HIS A 186 -8.91 13.42 13.48
N ALA A 187 -10.02 12.72 13.28
CA ALA A 187 -10.49 11.69 14.20
C ALA A 187 -9.82 10.34 13.92
N PHE A 188 -9.22 9.76 14.96
CA PHE A 188 -8.64 8.44 14.90
C PHE A 188 -9.69 7.35 15.06
N THR A 189 -9.56 6.26 14.31
CA THR A 189 -10.44 5.10 14.42
C THR A 189 -9.69 3.89 15.00
N ALA A 190 -10.39 3.11 15.83
CA ALA A 190 -9.90 1.80 16.27
C ALA A 190 -10.10 0.71 15.21
N THR A 191 -11.03 0.94 14.27
CA THR A 191 -11.44 -0.02 13.23
C THR A 191 -11.23 0.61 11.85
N PRO A 192 -10.00 0.55 11.28
CA PRO A 192 -9.75 1.03 9.93
C PRO A 192 -10.59 0.26 8.91
N ASP A 193 -11.09 0.96 7.90
CA ASP A 193 -11.78 0.35 6.77
C ASP A 193 -10.79 -0.19 5.73
N ASP A 194 -11.30 -0.90 4.73
CA ASP A 194 -10.49 -1.54 3.69
C ASP A 194 -9.67 -0.53 2.87
N ASN A 195 -10.15 0.73 2.71
CA ASN A 195 -9.42 1.73 1.95
C ASN A 195 -8.07 2.06 2.60
N GLN A 196 -8.02 2.06 3.96
CA GLN A 196 -6.75 2.29 4.67
C GLN A 196 -5.73 1.16 4.39
N CYS A 197 -6.19 -0.07 4.24
CA CYS A 197 -5.34 -1.19 3.84
C CYS A 197 -4.91 -1.07 2.37
N LEU A 198 -5.84 -0.69 1.51
CA LEU A 198 -5.62 -0.57 0.07
C LEU A 198 -4.70 0.60 -0.33
N HIS A 199 -4.38 1.55 0.55
CA HIS A 199 -3.33 2.53 0.27
C HIS A 199 -1.95 1.88 -0.05
N CYS A 200 -1.74 0.64 0.43
CA CYS A 200 -0.55 -0.16 0.16
C CYS A 200 -0.87 -1.50 -0.51
N HIS A 201 -1.99 -2.15 -0.12
CA HIS A 201 -2.40 -3.47 -0.58
C HIS A 201 -3.27 -3.43 -1.85
N TYR A 202 -2.97 -2.53 -2.77
CA TYR A 202 -3.74 -2.30 -4.01
C TYR A 202 -3.24 -3.10 -5.22
N GLY A 203 -2.07 -3.73 -5.14
CA GLY A 203 -1.48 -4.48 -6.25
C GLY A 203 -1.81 -5.98 -6.22
N ASN A 204 -1.31 -6.67 -7.23
CA ASN A 204 -1.38 -8.13 -7.32
C ASN A 204 -0.61 -8.79 -6.17
N PHE A 205 -1.07 -9.96 -5.72
CA PHE A 205 -0.52 -10.75 -4.60
C PHE A 205 -0.60 -10.12 -3.20
N VAL A 206 -1.17 -8.94 -3.06
CA VAL A 206 -1.18 -8.21 -1.77
C VAL A 206 -2.56 -7.84 -1.23
N GLY A 207 -3.65 -8.01 -1.99
CA GLY A 207 -5.01 -7.83 -1.46
C GLY A 207 -6.03 -7.17 -2.38
N ALA A 208 -5.64 -6.61 -3.54
CA ALA A 208 -6.59 -6.05 -4.51
C ALA A 208 -7.57 -7.10 -5.04
N ASP A 209 -7.17 -8.36 -5.07
CA ASP A 209 -7.96 -9.53 -5.46
C ASP A 209 -9.19 -9.75 -4.56
N TYR A 210 -9.15 -9.34 -3.30
CA TYR A 210 -10.30 -9.40 -2.40
C TYR A 210 -11.51 -8.64 -2.95
N HIS A 211 -11.26 -7.51 -3.59
CA HIS A 211 -12.26 -6.67 -4.24
C HIS A 211 -12.51 -7.04 -5.72
N GLY A 212 -11.93 -8.13 -6.20
CA GLY A 212 -12.04 -8.55 -7.60
C GLY A 212 -11.17 -7.76 -8.56
N ARG A 213 -10.17 -7.05 -8.06
CA ARG A 213 -9.27 -6.21 -8.86
C ARG A 213 -8.04 -7.01 -9.27
N PHE A 214 -7.83 -7.14 -10.57
CA PHE A 214 -6.62 -7.68 -11.16
C PHE A 214 -5.85 -6.52 -11.79
N GLU A 215 -4.74 -6.13 -11.18
CA GLU A 215 -3.86 -5.10 -11.74
C GLU A 215 -3.23 -5.63 -13.03
N HIS A 216 -3.29 -4.85 -14.07
CA HIS A 216 -2.61 -5.15 -15.32
C HIS A 216 -1.65 -4.03 -15.71
N ASP A 217 -0.51 -4.41 -16.27
CA ASP A 217 0.39 -3.47 -16.91
C ASP A 217 -0.02 -3.33 -18.35
N LEU A 218 -0.49 -2.16 -18.70
CA LEU A 218 -1.00 -1.99 -20.03
C LEU A 218 -0.46 -0.75 -20.70
N HIS A 219 -0.06 -1.01 -21.90
CA HIS A 219 -0.16 -0.03 -22.96
C HIS A 219 -1.61 0.48 -23.03
N TRP A 220 -1.78 1.77 -23.22
CA TRP A 220 -3.10 2.44 -23.25
C TRP A 220 -4.11 1.76 -24.20
N ASP A 221 -3.67 1.12 -25.28
CA ASP A 221 -4.51 0.41 -26.26
C ASP A 221 -5.28 -0.79 -25.67
N TYR A 222 -4.86 -1.31 -24.53
CA TYR A 222 -5.44 -2.50 -23.91
C TYR A 222 -6.26 -2.20 -22.65
N ARG A 223 -6.46 -0.93 -22.34
CA ARG A 223 -7.25 -0.51 -21.19
C ARG A 223 -8.72 -0.85 -21.39
N THR A 224 -9.35 -1.46 -20.43
CA THR A 224 -10.80 -1.73 -20.42
C THR A 224 -11.32 -1.68 -18.98
N PRO A 225 -12.55 -1.13 -18.77
CA PRO A 225 -13.32 -0.26 -19.67
C PRO A 225 -12.81 1.18 -19.62
N TYR A 226 -12.96 1.90 -20.70
CA TYR A 226 -12.78 3.35 -20.74
C TYR A 226 -14.07 4.06 -20.40
N PRO A 227 -14.05 5.13 -19.61
CA PRO A 227 -15.10 6.12 -19.65
C PRO A 227 -15.08 6.81 -21.03
N GLU A 228 -16.22 7.02 -21.63
CA GLU A 228 -16.35 7.61 -22.98
C GLU A 228 -15.83 9.06 -23.07
N ASP A 229 -15.60 9.72 -21.94
CA ASP A 229 -15.44 11.16 -21.81
C ASP A 229 -14.08 11.60 -21.25
N GLY A 230 -13.03 10.82 -21.33
CA GLY A 230 -11.70 11.30 -20.95
C GLY A 230 -10.83 10.33 -20.15
N GLU A 231 -9.87 10.86 -19.42
CA GLU A 231 -8.87 10.10 -18.71
C GLU A 231 -9.48 9.09 -17.75
N SER A 232 -9.13 7.83 -17.92
CA SER A 232 -9.50 6.79 -16.96
C SER A 232 -8.92 7.13 -15.59
N PRO A 233 -9.73 7.25 -14.52
CA PRO A 233 -9.19 7.55 -13.21
C PRO A 233 -8.34 6.38 -12.74
N ARG A 234 -7.06 6.68 -12.41
CA ARG A 234 -6.11 5.74 -11.83
C ARG A 234 -5.85 6.09 -10.36
N PRO A 235 -6.82 5.82 -9.47
CA PRO A 235 -6.74 6.28 -8.08
C PRO A 235 -5.51 5.75 -7.33
N TYR A 236 -5.00 4.59 -7.75
CA TYR A 236 -3.80 3.95 -7.20
C TYR A 236 -2.58 4.06 -8.14
N GLY A 237 -2.65 4.79 -9.23
CA GLY A 237 -1.60 4.83 -10.25
C GLY A 237 -1.49 3.57 -11.11
N VAL A 238 -2.43 2.66 -11.00
CA VAL A 238 -2.51 1.40 -11.75
C VAL A 238 -3.90 1.22 -12.36
N GLU A 239 -4.01 0.31 -13.30
CA GLU A 239 -5.28 -0.04 -13.95
C GLU A 239 -5.70 -1.46 -13.58
N TYR A 240 -7.00 -1.73 -13.61
CA TYR A 240 -7.55 -3.01 -13.20
C TYR A 240 -8.51 -3.59 -14.22
N HIS A 241 -8.41 -4.91 -14.41
CA HIS A 241 -9.57 -5.70 -14.80
C HIS A 241 -10.44 -5.98 -13.57
N GLN A 242 -11.75 -5.91 -13.76
CA GLN A 242 -12.71 -6.27 -12.72
C GLN A 242 -13.10 -7.73 -12.89
N LEU A 243 -12.66 -8.56 -11.95
CA LEU A 243 -12.99 -9.99 -11.90
C LEU A 243 -13.95 -10.27 -10.74
N ALA A 244 -14.27 -11.53 -10.50
CA ALA A 244 -15.14 -11.90 -9.38
C ALA A 244 -14.43 -11.63 -8.04
N PRO A 245 -15.02 -10.81 -7.15
CA PRO A 245 -14.47 -10.60 -5.82
C PRO A 245 -14.64 -11.83 -4.93
N ASP A 246 -13.92 -11.84 -3.80
CA ASP A 246 -13.99 -12.88 -2.79
C ASP A 246 -15.41 -13.05 -2.23
N VAL A 247 -15.77 -14.29 -1.87
CA VAL A 247 -17.09 -14.58 -1.30
C VAL A 247 -17.30 -13.90 0.05
N HIS A 248 -16.25 -13.70 0.84
CA HIS A 248 -16.32 -13.01 2.14
C HIS A 248 -16.54 -11.51 1.94
N GLN A 249 -15.87 -10.90 0.95
CA GLN A 249 -16.12 -9.52 0.54
C GLN A 249 -17.59 -9.33 0.12
N ARG A 250 -18.13 -10.24 -0.70
CA ARG A 250 -19.54 -10.19 -1.12
C ARG A 250 -20.52 -10.41 0.02
N ALA A 251 -20.11 -11.14 1.07
CA ALA A 251 -20.89 -11.25 2.31
C ALA A 251 -20.79 -9.99 3.18
N GLY A 252 -19.88 -9.05 2.83
CA GLY A 252 -19.66 -7.80 3.52
C GLY A 252 -18.70 -7.88 4.68
N MET A 253 -17.79 -8.85 4.68
CA MET A 253 -16.63 -8.83 5.57
C MET A 253 -15.59 -7.86 5.05
N SER A 254 -14.86 -7.25 5.96
CA SER A 254 -13.73 -6.37 5.72
C SER A 254 -12.40 -7.08 6.02
N CYS A 255 -11.29 -6.47 5.62
CA CYS A 255 -9.94 -6.98 5.88
C CYS A 255 -9.74 -7.30 7.37
N ILE A 256 -10.19 -6.40 8.26
CA ILE A 256 -10.00 -6.52 9.71
C ILE A 256 -10.86 -7.62 10.35
N ASP A 257 -11.84 -8.19 9.66
CA ASP A 257 -12.62 -9.31 10.18
C ASP A 257 -11.79 -10.61 10.23
N CYS A 258 -10.78 -10.72 9.37
CA CYS A 258 -9.81 -11.81 9.34
C CYS A 258 -8.45 -11.40 9.91
N HIS A 259 -7.97 -10.21 9.58
CA HIS A 259 -6.66 -9.68 9.99
C HIS A 259 -6.80 -8.84 11.26
N GLY A 260 -6.51 -9.44 12.40
CA GLY A 260 -6.65 -8.78 13.70
C GLY A 260 -5.42 -7.99 14.12
N GLY A 261 -5.62 -7.09 15.10
CA GLY A 261 -4.53 -6.22 15.59
C GLY A 261 -3.33 -6.99 16.17
N ALA A 262 -3.51 -8.18 16.70
CA ALA A 262 -2.41 -9.03 17.19
C ALA A 262 -1.50 -9.54 16.04
N GLU A 263 -2.06 -9.77 14.86
CA GLU A 263 -1.31 -10.12 13.65
C GLU A 263 -0.64 -8.88 13.04
N LEU A 264 -1.42 -7.82 12.83
CA LEU A 264 -0.97 -6.62 12.11
C LEU A 264 0.07 -5.80 12.88
N MET A 265 -0.09 -5.71 14.21
CA MET A 265 0.72 -4.86 15.08
C MET A 265 1.74 -5.63 15.93
N ALA A 266 1.76 -6.94 15.80
CA ALA A 266 2.69 -7.83 16.49
C ALA A 266 3.08 -8.95 15.54
N SER A 267 3.67 -10.02 16.05
CA SER A 267 4.04 -11.22 15.28
C SER A 267 3.02 -12.37 15.43
N GLY A 268 1.76 -12.04 15.63
CA GLY A 268 0.69 -13.04 15.73
C GLY A 268 0.38 -13.69 14.38
N SER A 269 -0.20 -14.88 14.41
CA SER A 269 -0.72 -15.54 13.21
C SER A 269 -2.15 -15.10 12.93
N GLY A 270 -2.46 -14.86 11.66
CA GLY A 270 -3.82 -14.57 11.20
C GLY A 270 -4.75 -15.78 11.23
N LEU A 271 -6.04 -15.52 11.03
CA LEU A 271 -7.05 -16.55 10.87
C LEU A 271 -6.81 -17.36 9.59
N ARG A 272 -7.07 -18.66 9.65
CA ARG A 272 -7.02 -19.55 8.50
C ARG A 272 -8.44 -20.02 8.15
N CYS A 273 -8.64 -20.48 6.92
CA CYS A 273 -9.92 -21.01 6.47
C CYS A 273 -10.48 -22.07 7.45
N GLU A 274 -9.60 -22.98 7.86
CA GLU A 274 -9.93 -24.09 8.75
C GLU A 274 -10.36 -23.60 10.14
N SER A 275 -9.82 -22.48 10.61
CA SER A 275 -10.15 -21.94 11.93
C SER A 275 -11.65 -21.68 12.08
N CYS A 276 -12.29 -21.22 11.01
CA CYS A 276 -13.72 -20.93 10.98
C CYS A 276 -14.54 -22.09 10.42
N HIS A 277 -14.17 -22.61 9.23
CA HIS A 277 -15.00 -23.55 8.48
C HIS A 277 -14.95 -25.01 9.02
N PHE A 278 -13.93 -25.35 9.79
CA PHE A 278 -13.81 -26.65 10.46
C PHE A 278 -14.03 -26.57 11.98
N TRP A 279 -14.38 -25.39 12.48
CA TRP A 279 -14.69 -25.22 13.90
C TRP A 279 -15.86 -26.13 14.33
N GLN A 280 -15.78 -26.69 15.54
CA GLN A 280 -16.79 -27.56 16.12
C GLN A 280 -17.19 -27.05 17.52
N PRO A 281 -18.45 -27.27 17.93
CA PRO A 281 -18.90 -26.93 19.27
C PRO A 281 -17.99 -27.49 20.36
N GLY A 282 -17.63 -26.65 21.33
CA GLY A 282 -16.71 -26.97 22.40
C GLY A 282 -15.24 -26.64 22.15
N GLN A 283 -14.87 -26.26 20.93
CA GLN A 283 -13.52 -25.73 20.64
C GLN A 283 -13.41 -24.27 21.06
N PRO A 284 -12.20 -23.77 21.38
CA PRO A 284 -11.96 -22.36 21.57
C PRO A 284 -12.38 -21.54 20.34
N LEU A 285 -12.87 -20.32 20.57
CA LEU A 285 -13.19 -19.41 19.48
C LEU A 285 -11.90 -18.93 18.78
N PRO A 286 -11.83 -18.98 17.47
CA PRO A 286 -10.61 -18.62 16.72
C PRO A 286 -10.36 -17.11 16.66
N GLY A 287 -11.34 -16.28 16.98
CA GLY A 287 -11.23 -14.82 16.95
C GLY A 287 -12.22 -14.13 17.90
N VAL A 288 -11.94 -12.88 18.22
CA VAL A 288 -12.72 -12.10 19.20
C VAL A 288 -14.08 -11.62 18.68
N ASN A 289 -14.26 -11.61 17.36
CA ASN A 289 -15.52 -11.23 16.68
C ASN A 289 -16.36 -12.45 16.27
N LEU A 290 -16.09 -13.61 16.87
CA LEU A 290 -16.78 -14.87 16.63
C LEU A 290 -17.54 -15.32 17.87
N GLU A 291 -18.76 -15.78 17.68
CA GLU A 291 -19.64 -16.30 18.71
C GLU A 291 -20.02 -17.75 18.37
N ALA A 292 -20.00 -18.63 19.36
CA ALA A 292 -20.53 -19.98 19.22
C ALA A 292 -22.03 -20.00 19.54
N THR A 293 -22.81 -20.60 18.66
CA THR A 293 -24.20 -21.01 18.95
C THR A 293 -24.25 -22.54 19.14
N ASP A 294 -25.39 -23.08 19.55
CA ASP A 294 -25.54 -24.54 19.73
C ASP A 294 -25.23 -25.36 18.45
N LYS A 295 -25.27 -24.72 17.27
CA LYS A 295 -25.18 -25.42 15.99
C LYS A 295 -24.14 -24.87 15.03
N ALA A 296 -23.63 -23.64 15.24
CA ALA A 296 -22.82 -22.95 14.28
C ALA A 296 -21.94 -21.87 14.93
N LEU A 297 -20.92 -21.46 14.20
CA LEU A 297 -20.13 -20.28 14.49
C LEU A 297 -20.79 -19.08 13.77
N VAL A 298 -20.83 -17.95 14.43
CA VAL A 298 -21.35 -16.69 13.88
C VAL A 298 -20.26 -15.63 13.98
N LEU A 299 -19.95 -14.98 12.88
CA LEU A 299 -19.02 -13.86 12.82
C LEU A 299 -19.82 -12.55 12.93
N THR A 300 -19.38 -11.64 13.78
CA THR A 300 -19.87 -10.27 13.82
C THR A 300 -18.85 -9.36 13.14
N THR A 301 -19.24 -8.71 12.06
CA THR A 301 -18.35 -7.79 11.31
C THR A 301 -17.94 -6.61 12.19
N ARG A 302 -16.67 -6.19 12.10
CA ARG A 302 -16.11 -5.16 12.98
C ARG A 302 -16.51 -3.74 12.59
N LEU A 303 -16.80 -3.50 11.31
CA LEU A 303 -17.18 -2.17 10.83
C LEU A 303 -18.64 -1.83 11.10
N ASP A 304 -19.56 -2.75 10.85
CA ASP A 304 -21.00 -2.48 10.86
C ASP A 304 -21.81 -3.41 11.76
N GLY A 305 -21.17 -4.33 12.48
CA GLY A 305 -21.81 -5.19 13.48
C GLY A 305 -22.78 -6.24 12.91
N ARG A 306 -22.70 -6.55 11.60
CA ARG A 306 -23.56 -7.58 11.00
C ARG A 306 -23.19 -8.96 11.48
N LYS A 307 -24.18 -9.79 11.72
CA LYS A 307 -23.99 -11.18 12.11
C LYS A 307 -24.08 -12.09 10.89
N LEU A 308 -22.98 -12.79 10.60
CA LEU A 308 -22.82 -13.68 9.48
C LEU A 308 -22.66 -15.12 9.97
N PRO A 309 -23.57 -16.04 9.61
CA PRO A 309 -23.39 -17.45 9.96
C PRO A 309 -22.23 -18.04 9.15
N VAL A 310 -21.29 -18.69 9.83
CA VAL A 310 -20.16 -19.33 9.17
C VAL A 310 -20.57 -20.71 8.64
N PRO A 311 -20.47 -20.97 7.32
CA PRO A 311 -20.80 -22.26 6.76
C PRO A 311 -19.74 -23.31 7.13
N ALA A 312 -20.16 -24.44 7.71
CA ALA A 312 -19.26 -25.54 8.01
C ALA A 312 -18.87 -26.34 6.76
N ALA A 313 -17.65 -26.82 6.69
CA ALA A 313 -17.12 -27.64 5.61
C ALA A 313 -17.66 -29.09 5.71
N ARG A 314 -18.86 -29.35 5.16
CA ARG A 314 -19.56 -30.63 5.31
C ARG A 314 -19.43 -31.58 4.11
N HIS A 315 -18.89 -31.11 2.98
CA HIS A 315 -18.79 -31.93 1.78
C HIS A 315 -17.78 -33.08 1.98
N PRO A 316 -18.11 -34.35 1.57
CA PRO A 316 -17.22 -35.50 1.76
C PRO A 316 -15.81 -35.36 1.20
N ALA A 317 -15.63 -34.54 0.13
CA ALA A 317 -14.31 -34.26 -0.42
C ALA A 317 -13.34 -33.65 0.60
N HIS A 318 -13.83 -32.88 1.58
CA HIS A 318 -12.97 -32.31 2.63
C HIS A 318 -12.27 -33.41 3.44
N ALA A 319 -12.96 -34.50 3.77
CA ALA A 319 -12.34 -35.62 4.50
C ALA A 319 -11.19 -36.27 3.72
N VAL A 320 -11.20 -36.20 2.40
CA VAL A 320 -10.19 -36.80 1.53
C VAL A 320 -9.02 -35.86 1.26
N TRP A 321 -9.33 -34.56 1.05
CA TRP A 321 -8.36 -33.64 0.44
C TRP A 321 -7.70 -32.66 1.41
N THR A 322 -8.27 -32.40 2.60
CA THR A 322 -7.70 -31.39 3.53
C THR A 322 -6.27 -31.66 3.98
N LYS A 323 -5.81 -32.91 3.91
CA LYS A 323 -4.41 -33.27 4.20
C LYS A 323 -3.50 -33.27 2.97
N LYS A 324 -4.06 -33.07 1.78
CA LYS A 324 -3.34 -33.20 0.50
C LYS A 324 -3.34 -31.90 -0.31
N ALA A 325 -4.23 -30.98 0.00
CA ALA A 325 -4.36 -29.73 -0.71
C ALA A 325 -4.89 -28.63 0.21
N ALA A 326 -4.28 -27.46 0.14
CA ALA A 326 -4.79 -26.24 0.77
C ALA A 326 -6.17 -25.86 0.18
N CYS A 327 -7.00 -25.22 0.98
CA CYS A 327 -8.38 -24.87 0.61
C CYS A 327 -8.46 -24.08 -0.70
N ALA A 328 -7.52 -23.16 -0.91
CA ALA A 328 -7.46 -22.32 -2.11
C ALA A 328 -7.29 -23.11 -3.42
N VAL A 329 -6.68 -24.32 -3.40
CA VAL A 329 -6.54 -25.14 -4.62
C VAL A 329 -7.91 -25.45 -5.23
N CYS A 330 -8.91 -25.70 -4.39
CA CYS A 330 -10.28 -25.94 -4.84
C CYS A 330 -11.12 -24.66 -4.89
N HIS A 331 -10.91 -23.73 -3.96
CA HIS A 331 -11.81 -22.62 -3.70
C HIS A 331 -11.37 -21.27 -4.29
N ALA A 332 -10.11 -21.09 -4.74
CA ALA A 332 -9.71 -19.90 -5.46
C ALA A 332 -10.46 -19.81 -6.81
N GLY A 333 -11.17 -18.73 -7.04
CA GLY A 333 -11.87 -18.47 -8.29
C GLY A 333 -10.89 -18.19 -9.43
N TRP A 334 -9.89 -17.40 -9.14
CA TRP A 334 -8.78 -17.03 -10.03
C TRP A 334 -7.54 -16.71 -9.17
N ALA A 335 -6.38 -16.56 -9.80
CA ALA A 335 -5.14 -16.16 -9.14
C ALA A 335 -4.18 -15.53 -10.16
N PHE A 336 -3.15 -14.88 -9.68
CA PHE A 336 -2.16 -14.24 -10.53
C PHE A 336 -1.17 -15.28 -11.08
N THR A 337 -0.81 -15.10 -12.35
CA THR A 337 0.22 -15.88 -13.05
C THR A 337 1.11 -14.91 -13.82
N ASP A 338 1.72 -13.98 -13.08
CA ASP A 338 2.51 -12.90 -13.66
C ASP A 338 3.82 -13.42 -14.21
N LYS A 339 4.36 -12.73 -15.21
CA LYS A 339 5.74 -12.84 -15.67
C LYS A 339 6.55 -11.67 -15.12
N GLY A 340 7.85 -11.81 -15.13
CA GLY A 340 8.81 -10.94 -14.48
C GLY A 340 8.60 -9.44 -14.68
N THR A 341 8.75 -8.70 -13.59
CA THR A 341 8.79 -7.25 -13.59
C THR A 341 10.18 -6.79 -14.02
N HIS A 342 10.26 -6.03 -15.10
CA HIS A 342 11.50 -5.39 -15.50
C HIS A 342 11.53 -3.95 -14.97
N LEU A 343 12.53 -3.63 -14.17
CA LEU A 343 12.80 -2.29 -13.67
C LEU A 343 14.13 -1.81 -14.23
N LEU A 344 14.11 -0.63 -14.86
CA LEU A 344 15.29 0.02 -15.41
C LEU A 344 15.60 1.27 -14.60
N ARG A 345 16.79 1.37 -14.03
CA ARG A 345 17.37 2.62 -13.58
C ARG A 345 18.03 3.32 -14.76
N LEU A 346 17.66 4.56 -14.97
CA LEU A 346 18.19 5.42 -16.02
C LEU A 346 18.73 6.69 -15.38
N ASP A 347 20.02 6.97 -15.57
CA ASP A 347 20.70 8.19 -15.15
C ASP A 347 20.94 9.13 -16.33
N ALA A 348 20.83 8.63 -17.58
CA ALA A 348 20.89 9.42 -18.80
C ALA A 348 19.62 10.28 -19.00
N GLU A 349 19.78 11.44 -19.65
CA GLU A 349 18.67 12.38 -19.87
C GLU A 349 17.65 11.89 -20.92
N GLU A 350 18.04 10.97 -21.79
CA GLU A 350 17.17 10.43 -22.85
C GLU A 350 16.25 9.31 -22.33
N PHE A 351 15.06 9.65 -21.89
CA PHE A 351 14.05 8.67 -21.56
C PHE A 351 12.78 8.72 -22.42
N ASP A 352 12.81 9.44 -23.53
CA ASP A 352 11.71 9.55 -24.49
C ASP A 352 11.16 8.19 -24.98
N PRO A 353 11.98 7.14 -25.20
CA PRO A 353 11.47 5.81 -25.57
C PRO A 353 10.48 5.23 -24.57
N TRP A 354 10.53 5.67 -23.32
CA TRP A 354 9.66 5.21 -22.24
C TRP A 354 8.35 5.98 -22.13
N GLY A 355 8.23 7.09 -22.86
CA GLY A 355 7.04 7.94 -22.86
C GLY A 355 5.76 7.23 -23.31
N ALA A 356 5.87 6.14 -24.08
CA ALA A 356 4.72 5.29 -24.41
C ALA A 356 4.20 4.47 -23.22
N LEU A 357 4.98 4.33 -22.16
CA LEU A 357 4.64 3.58 -20.95
C LEU A 357 4.11 4.52 -19.87
N TYR A 358 2.93 5.11 -20.07
CA TYR A 358 2.36 6.08 -19.13
C TYR A 358 2.09 5.54 -17.73
N VAL A 359 1.77 4.26 -17.61
CA VAL A 359 1.42 3.64 -16.35
C VAL A 359 2.68 3.15 -15.65
N GLN A 360 3.31 4.03 -14.89
CA GLN A 360 4.50 3.72 -14.11
C GLN A 360 4.18 3.29 -12.68
N GLY A 361 2.97 3.56 -12.19
CA GLY A 361 2.58 3.36 -10.82
C GLY A 361 3.43 4.18 -9.84
N SER A 362 4.02 5.28 -10.29
CA SER A 362 4.73 6.29 -9.52
C SER A 362 4.40 7.65 -10.11
N LYS A 363 3.72 8.48 -9.32
CA LYS A 363 3.29 9.82 -9.78
C LYS A 363 4.47 10.73 -10.10
N GLU A 364 5.56 10.57 -9.37
CA GLU A 364 6.80 11.31 -9.60
C GLU A 364 7.39 10.98 -10.98
N VAL A 365 7.52 9.69 -11.29
CA VAL A 365 8.02 9.21 -12.58
C VAL A 365 7.11 9.63 -13.72
N GLU A 366 5.80 9.42 -13.59
CA GLU A 366 4.82 9.82 -14.62
C GLU A 366 4.85 11.32 -14.89
N SER A 367 5.03 12.13 -13.84
CA SER A 367 5.12 13.59 -14.00
C SER A 367 6.38 13.99 -14.76
N GLN A 368 7.52 13.37 -14.51
CA GLN A 368 8.75 13.63 -15.24
C GLN A 368 8.65 13.22 -16.72
N ILE A 369 8.10 12.01 -17.00
CA ILE A 369 7.84 11.56 -18.38
C ILE A 369 6.94 12.55 -19.13
N VAL A 370 5.83 12.97 -18.53
CA VAL A 370 4.90 13.92 -19.15
C VAL A 370 5.56 15.27 -19.40
N THR A 371 6.35 15.75 -18.45
CA THR A 371 7.05 17.03 -18.60
C THR A 371 8.12 16.97 -19.69
N SER A 372 8.85 15.86 -19.81
CA SER A 372 9.81 15.66 -20.89
C SER A 372 9.14 15.62 -22.28
N LEU A 373 8.00 14.94 -22.40
CA LEU A 373 7.32 14.80 -23.71
C LEU A 373 6.57 16.05 -24.17
N TYR A 374 6.06 16.85 -23.24
CA TYR A 374 5.12 17.95 -23.55
C TYR A 374 5.48 19.27 -22.88
N GLY A 375 6.55 19.31 -22.09
CA GLY A 375 7.00 20.51 -21.38
C GLY A 375 7.99 21.34 -22.18
N ASP A 376 8.36 22.49 -21.61
CA ASP A 376 9.43 23.33 -22.12
C ASP A 376 10.79 22.67 -21.81
N GLU A 377 11.74 22.69 -22.74
CA GLU A 377 13.02 21.94 -22.73
C GLU A 377 13.96 22.24 -21.54
N SER A 378 13.46 22.80 -20.46
CA SER A 378 14.25 23.33 -19.35
C SER A 378 14.35 22.42 -18.10
N LEU A 379 13.97 21.16 -18.14
CA LEU A 379 14.24 20.26 -17.01
C LEU A 379 15.63 19.60 -17.19
N PRO A 380 16.66 20.12 -16.50
CA PRO A 380 18.03 19.69 -16.75
C PRO A 380 18.41 18.36 -16.06
N TYR A 381 17.58 17.78 -15.19
CA TYR A 381 18.00 16.60 -14.41
C TYR A 381 16.83 15.67 -14.11
N ILE A 382 17.03 14.38 -14.36
CA ILE A 382 16.15 13.32 -13.88
C ILE A 382 16.51 12.98 -12.44
N PHE A 383 15.49 12.88 -11.59
CA PHE A 383 15.68 12.57 -10.18
C PHE A 383 14.50 11.80 -9.62
N MET A 384 14.72 11.08 -8.54
CA MET A 384 13.68 10.36 -7.83
C MET A 384 13.90 10.43 -6.32
N THR A 385 12.79 10.54 -5.59
CA THR A 385 12.80 10.63 -4.13
C THR A 385 13.17 9.29 -3.49
N ASP A 386 14.12 9.30 -2.56
CA ASP A 386 14.31 8.23 -1.59
C ASP A 386 13.11 8.21 -0.63
N THR A 387 12.37 7.12 -0.64
CA THR A 387 11.09 7.04 0.09
C THR A 387 11.29 6.92 1.61
N ILE A 388 12.50 6.65 2.09
CA ILE A 388 12.83 6.54 3.52
C ILE A 388 13.24 7.89 4.11
N THR A 389 14.11 8.63 3.41
CA THR A 389 14.63 9.93 3.87
C THR A 389 13.82 11.12 3.35
N GLY A 390 13.17 10.97 2.21
CA GLY A 390 12.52 12.06 1.50
C GLY A 390 13.48 12.95 0.69
N GLU A 391 14.75 12.57 0.58
CA GLU A 391 15.77 13.27 -0.19
C GLU A 391 15.70 12.90 -1.68
N LEU A 392 16.11 13.81 -2.55
CA LEU A 392 16.16 13.61 -4.00
C LEU A 392 17.54 13.12 -4.42
N PHE A 393 17.57 12.12 -5.27
CA PHE A 393 18.79 11.57 -5.88
C PHE A 393 18.65 11.54 -7.40
N SER A 394 19.77 11.68 -8.12
CA SER A 394 19.81 11.53 -9.58
C SER A 394 19.36 10.15 -10.02
N GLY A 395 18.86 10.06 -11.26
CA GLY A 395 18.38 8.82 -11.86
C GLY A 395 16.90 8.54 -11.59
N LEU A 396 16.32 7.78 -12.49
CA LEU A 396 14.89 7.47 -12.54
C LEU A 396 14.69 5.97 -12.66
N TRP A 397 13.79 5.41 -11.85
CA TRP A 397 13.38 4.02 -11.97
C TRP A 397 12.13 3.89 -12.85
N LEU A 398 12.32 3.38 -14.05
CA LEU A 398 11.24 3.09 -15.00
C LEU A 398 10.77 1.65 -14.84
N LYS A 399 9.46 1.45 -14.94
CA LYS A 399 8.84 0.12 -14.99
C LYS A 399 8.63 -0.26 -16.44
N GLY A 400 9.23 -1.36 -16.84
CA GLY A 400 9.04 -1.93 -18.16
C GLY A 400 7.69 -2.63 -18.33
N TYR A 401 7.45 -3.10 -19.53
CA TYR A 401 6.22 -3.81 -19.87
C TYR A 401 6.24 -5.22 -19.26
N GLU A 402 5.17 -5.57 -18.54
CA GLU A 402 4.93 -6.89 -17.97
C GLU A 402 3.73 -7.54 -18.62
N LEU A 403 3.79 -8.87 -18.81
CA LEU A 403 2.63 -9.66 -19.18
C LEU A 403 2.04 -10.29 -17.93
N ARG A 404 0.87 -9.84 -17.51
CA ARG A 404 0.12 -10.36 -16.37
C ARG A 404 -1.03 -11.23 -16.83
N ARG A 405 -1.32 -12.29 -16.07
CA ARG A 405 -2.36 -13.28 -16.39
C ARG A 405 -3.11 -13.71 -15.15
N TRP A 406 -4.32 -14.19 -15.34
CA TRP A 406 -5.21 -14.65 -14.28
C TRP A 406 -5.90 -16.00 -14.60
N GLU A 407 -5.66 -16.59 -15.78
CA GLU A 407 -6.47 -17.69 -16.33
C GLU A 407 -6.36 -18.95 -15.50
N PHE A 408 -5.14 -19.41 -15.26
CA PHE A 408 -4.90 -20.65 -14.53
C PHE A 408 -3.95 -20.42 -13.36
N PRO A 409 -4.41 -20.68 -12.13
CA PRO A 409 -3.52 -20.64 -10.97
C PRO A 409 -2.34 -21.60 -11.12
N ILE A 410 -1.17 -21.13 -10.73
CA ILE A 410 -0.01 -21.98 -10.59
C ILE A 410 -0.25 -22.88 -9.37
N VAL A 411 -0.09 -24.20 -9.52
CA VAL A 411 -0.18 -25.17 -8.43
C VAL A 411 1.19 -25.75 -8.17
N CYS A 412 1.63 -25.73 -6.92
CA CYS A 412 2.86 -26.39 -6.49
C CYS A 412 2.63 -27.27 -5.27
N ALA A 413 3.57 -28.13 -4.92
CA ALA A 413 3.56 -28.92 -3.71
C ALA A 413 4.62 -28.39 -2.73
N ASP A 414 4.29 -28.36 -1.45
CA ASP A 414 5.26 -28.11 -0.39
C ASP A 414 6.14 -29.35 -0.10
N GLU A 415 7.01 -29.24 0.90
CA GLU A 415 7.90 -30.33 1.32
C GLU A 415 7.16 -31.58 1.85
N ASN A 416 5.90 -31.42 2.25
CA ASN A 416 5.02 -32.48 2.72
C ASN A 416 4.11 -33.03 1.61
N GLU A 417 4.37 -32.68 0.36
CA GLU A 417 3.57 -33.04 -0.82
C GLU A 417 2.12 -32.48 -0.78
N VAL A 418 1.86 -31.44 0.03
CA VAL A 418 0.57 -30.75 0.05
C VAL A 418 0.51 -29.75 -1.09
N LEU A 419 -0.55 -29.80 -1.89
CA LEU A 419 -0.78 -28.90 -2.99
C LEU A 419 -1.21 -27.50 -2.50
N HIS A 420 -0.67 -26.47 -3.12
CA HIS A 420 -0.99 -25.06 -2.86
C HIS A 420 -1.22 -24.29 -4.15
N ILE A 421 -1.94 -23.18 -4.05
CA ILE A 421 -1.81 -22.11 -5.04
C ILE A 421 -0.50 -21.40 -4.76
N CYS A 422 0.28 -21.14 -5.81
CA CYS A 422 1.63 -20.60 -5.69
C CYS A 422 1.83 -19.37 -6.58
N ARG A 423 2.81 -18.59 -6.24
CA ARG A 423 3.30 -17.44 -7.02
C ARG A 423 4.81 -17.53 -7.16
N PRO A 424 5.42 -16.89 -8.16
CA PRO A 424 6.87 -16.69 -8.18
C PRO A 424 7.33 -16.00 -6.89
N LEU A 425 8.41 -16.50 -6.29
CA LEU A 425 8.94 -15.93 -5.05
C LEU A 425 9.44 -14.50 -5.28
N LEU A 426 10.20 -14.31 -6.32
CA LEU A 426 10.69 -13.03 -6.79
C LEU A 426 10.84 -13.10 -8.31
N ASP A 427 10.00 -12.37 -9.00
CA ASP A 427 10.00 -12.29 -10.45
C ASP A 427 10.38 -10.86 -10.86
N LEU A 428 11.66 -10.56 -10.79
CA LEU A 428 12.23 -9.23 -10.92
C LEU A 428 13.48 -9.25 -11.77
N HIS A 429 13.57 -8.35 -12.74
CA HIS A 429 14.73 -8.12 -13.58
C HIS A 429 15.19 -6.67 -13.40
N LEU A 430 16.48 -6.46 -13.20
CA LEU A 430 17.04 -5.13 -13.00
C LEU A 430 18.00 -4.79 -14.13
N SER A 431 17.87 -3.58 -14.67
CA SER A 431 18.81 -2.99 -15.62
C SER A 431 19.25 -1.60 -15.13
N TYR A 432 20.42 -1.17 -15.57
CA TYR A 432 20.96 0.14 -15.27
C TYR A 432 21.71 0.72 -16.46
N VAL A 433 21.36 1.94 -16.83
CA VAL A 433 22.04 2.78 -17.81
C VAL A 433 22.55 4.04 -17.09
N ASN A 434 23.85 4.30 -17.18
CA ASN A 434 24.51 5.41 -16.50
C ASN A 434 24.32 6.76 -17.25
N GLU A 435 24.93 7.83 -16.75
CA GLU A 435 24.87 9.19 -17.33
C GLU A 435 25.51 9.26 -18.73
N GLU A 436 26.48 8.39 -19.02
CA GLU A 436 27.15 8.29 -20.31
C GLU A 436 26.39 7.40 -21.32
N GLU A 437 25.18 7.01 -21.01
CA GLU A 437 24.33 6.11 -21.83
C GLU A 437 24.92 4.68 -21.97
N GLU A 438 25.83 4.30 -21.09
CA GLU A 438 26.39 2.95 -21.08
C GLU A 438 25.50 2.00 -20.26
N VAL A 439 25.25 0.82 -20.82
CA VAL A 439 24.52 -0.25 -20.12
C VAL A 439 25.47 -0.93 -19.14
N ILE A 440 25.34 -0.63 -17.86
CA ILE A 440 26.16 -1.20 -16.79
C ILE A 440 25.61 -2.57 -16.38
N PHE A 441 24.28 -2.70 -16.24
CA PHE A 441 23.61 -3.97 -15.99
C PHE A 441 22.46 -4.16 -16.96
N ASP A 442 22.34 -5.37 -17.52
CA ASP A 442 21.29 -5.71 -18.48
C ASP A 442 20.48 -6.92 -18.02
N ALA A 443 19.19 -6.72 -17.78
CA ALA A 443 18.21 -7.74 -17.43
C ALA A 443 18.70 -8.72 -16.34
N MET A 444 19.38 -8.18 -15.31
CA MET A 444 19.94 -8.98 -14.23
C MET A 444 18.82 -9.67 -13.45
N THR A 445 18.80 -10.98 -13.55
CA THR A 445 17.85 -11.81 -12.81
C THR A 445 18.43 -12.19 -11.45
N PRO A 446 17.57 -12.54 -10.46
CA PRO A 446 18.03 -13.08 -9.21
C PRO A 446 18.97 -14.28 -9.41
N GLY A 447 20.23 -14.13 -9.00
CA GLY A 447 21.32 -15.01 -9.39
C GLY A 447 21.41 -16.36 -8.71
N ASN A 448 20.56 -16.65 -7.71
CA ASN A 448 20.64 -17.88 -6.95
C ASN A 448 19.28 -18.57 -6.77
N ALA A 449 19.30 -19.87 -6.83
CA ALA A 449 18.18 -20.79 -6.80
C ALA A 449 17.04 -20.52 -5.78
N PRO A 450 17.25 -19.94 -4.58
CA PRO A 450 16.15 -19.62 -3.69
C PRO A 450 15.16 -18.62 -4.26
N SER A 451 15.60 -17.73 -5.15
CA SER A 451 14.78 -16.66 -5.71
C SER A 451 13.95 -17.06 -6.92
N GLN A 452 14.29 -18.17 -7.56
CA GLN A 452 13.55 -18.71 -8.72
C GLN A 452 12.44 -19.69 -8.32
N GLY A 453 12.20 -19.87 -7.04
CA GLY A 453 11.20 -20.80 -6.52
C GLY A 453 9.76 -20.29 -6.65
N LEU A 454 8.85 -21.20 -6.33
CA LEU A 454 7.44 -20.89 -6.15
C LEU A 454 7.13 -20.77 -4.65
N LEU A 455 6.38 -19.75 -4.28
CA LEU A 455 5.94 -19.51 -2.91
C LEU A 455 4.44 -19.84 -2.79
N PRO A 456 4.05 -20.75 -1.89
CA PRO A 456 2.65 -20.94 -1.53
C PRO A 456 2.03 -19.63 -1.02
N TYR A 457 0.84 -19.29 -1.51
CA TYR A 457 0.07 -18.17 -0.99
C TYR A 457 -1.44 -18.47 -1.02
N ALA A 458 -2.23 -17.69 -0.29
CA ALA A 458 -3.68 -17.78 -0.29
C ALA A 458 -4.26 -16.59 -1.07
N PRO A 459 -4.70 -16.75 -2.33
CA PRO A 459 -5.37 -15.69 -3.06
C PRO A 459 -6.69 -15.33 -2.38
N HIS A 460 -7.01 -14.05 -2.32
CA HIS A 460 -8.27 -13.54 -1.78
C HIS A 460 -9.37 -13.53 -2.85
N THR A 461 -9.55 -14.67 -3.52
CA THR A 461 -10.54 -14.87 -4.58
C THR A 461 -11.42 -16.07 -4.28
N ILE A 462 -11.64 -16.31 -3.00
CA ILE A 462 -12.33 -17.52 -2.54
C ILE A 462 -13.79 -17.51 -2.97
N GLY A 463 -14.25 -18.69 -3.41
CA GLY A 463 -15.61 -18.93 -3.83
C GLY A 463 -16.03 -20.38 -3.66
N LYS A 464 -17.13 -20.76 -4.29
CA LYS A 464 -17.51 -22.17 -4.39
C LYS A 464 -16.47 -22.92 -5.22
N ALA A 465 -16.12 -24.14 -4.82
CA ALA A 465 -15.25 -25.00 -5.62
C ALA A 465 -15.82 -25.12 -7.03
N GLY A 466 -15.09 -24.61 -8.01
CA GLY A 466 -15.52 -24.55 -9.41
C GLY A 466 -15.26 -25.86 -10.17
N PRO A 467 -15.72 -25.99 -11.42
CA PRO A 467 -15.51 -27.17 -12.24
C PRO A 467 -14.02 -27.46 -12.51
N PHE A 468 -13.16 -26.45 -12.40
CA PHE A 468 -11.73 -26.56 -12.72
C PHE A 468 -10.87 -27.19 -11.62
N TYR A 469 -11.40 -27.35 -10.39
CA TYR A 469 -10.60 -27.91 -9.28
C TYR A 469 -10.06 -29.31 -9.57
N LYS A 470 -10.79 -30.13 -10.36
CA LYS A 470 -10.36 -31.48 -10.74
C LYS A 470 -9.08 -31.44 -11.57
N ASN A 471 -8.95 -30.47 -12.45
CA ASN A 471 -7.74 -30.29 -13.25
C ASN A 471 -6.58 -29.87 -12.36
N ARG A 472 -6.78 -28.92 -11.46
CA ARG A 472 -5.76 -28.50 -10.49
C ARG A 472 -5.25 -29.64 -9.62
N LEU A 473 -6.11 -30.61 -9.28
CA LEU A 473 -5.74 -31.81 -8.52
C LEU A 473 -5.10 -32.92 -9.38
N ARG A 474 -5.29 -32.91 -10.67
CA ARG A 474 -4.78 -33.94 -11.62
C ARG A 474 -3.49 -33.53 -12.33
N GLU A 475 -3.39 -32.28 -12.67
CA GLU A 475 -2.24 -31.75 -13.41
C GLU A 475 -1.09 -31.46 -12.45
N ASN A 476 -0.34 -32.51 -12.13
CA ASN A 476 0.99 -32.41 -11.55
C ASN A 476 2.01 -31.71 -12.46
N THR A 477 1.60 -30.79 -13.31
CA THR A 477 2.36 -30.42 -14.51
C THR A 477 3.45 -29.40 -14.24
N PHE A 478 3.53 -28.78 -13.05
CA PHE A 478 4.63 -27.89 -12.68
C PHE A 478 5.04 -28.07 -11.22
N LEU A 479 5.56 -29.27 -10.90
CA LEU A 479 6.25 -29.50 -9.63
C LEU A 479 7.64 -28.86 -9.69
N LEU A 480 7.72 -27.56 -9.60
CA LEU A 480 8.91 -26.90 -9.10
C LEU A 480 8.88 -27.04 -7.59
N ARG A 481 9.73 -27.90 -7.05
CA ARG A 481 9.90 -28.00 -5.61
C ARG A 481 10.34 -26.65 -5.08
N PRO A 482 9.74 -26.15 -3.97
CA PRO A 482 10.24 -24.95 -3.33
C PRO A 482 11.71 -25.16 -2.95
N PRO A 483 12.55 -24.13 -2.93
CA PRO A 483 13.93 -24.23 -2.53
C PRO A 483 14.03 -24.76 -1.09
N LEU A 484 14.84 -25.77 -0.89
CA LEU A 484 14.98 -26.57 0.33
C LEU A 484 15.54 -25.85 1.57
N ASN A 485 15.66 -24.51 1.59
CA ASN A 485 16.25 -23.78 2.72
C ASN A 485 15.59 -22.43 2.97
N MET A 486 14.30 -22.45 3.33
CA MET A 486 13.79 -21.35 4.16
C MET A 486 14.14 -21.69 5.61
N PRO A 487 14.78 -20.81 6.38
CA PRO A 487 14.97 -21.03 7.81
C PRO A 487 13.59 -21.13 8.46
N THR A 488 13.23 -22.32 8.90
CA THR A 488 12.15 -22.50 9.84
C THR A 488 12.53 -21.74 11.10
N ASN A 489 11.68 -20.84 11.57
CA ASN A 489 11.76 -20.26 12.91
C ASN A 489 11.58 -21.40 13.95
N GLU A 490 12.54 -22.27 14.07
CA GLU A 490 12.67 -23.08 15.27
C GLU A 490 13.27 -22.18 16.35
N THR A 491 12.39 -21.62 17.15
CA THR A 491 12.73 -21.12 18.47
C THR A 491 13.32 -22.28 19.26
N SER A 492 14.64 -22.35 19.29
CA SER A 492 15.37 -23.16 20.26
C SER A 492 15.04 -22.63 21.66
N GLN A 493 14.04 -23.22 22.28
CA GLN A 493 13.97 -23.26 23.74
C GLN A 493 15.19 -24.02 24.24
N GLN A 494 16.15 -23.32 24.73
CA GLN A 494 17.12 -23.85 25.72
C GLN A 494 17.03 -22.95 26.94
N SER A 495 16.34 -23.49 27.96
CA SER A 495 16.56 -23.19 29.37
C SER A 495 17.74 -24.03 29.88
N PRO A 496 18.36 -23.73 30.99
CA PRO A 496 17.94 -23.10 32.21
C PRO A 496 18.54 -21.75 32.51
#